data_3a2ac56ac42aa039582023142dceac78
#
_entry.id   3a2ac56ac42aa039582023142dceac78
#
_cell.length_a   1.000
_cell.length_b   1.000
_cell.length_c   1.000
_cell.angle_alpha   90.00
_cell.angle_beta   90.00
_cell.angle_gamma   90.00
#
_symmetry.space_group_name_H-M   'P 1'
#
loop_
_entity.id
_entity.type
_entity.pdbx_description
1 polymer ?
#
loop_
_entity_poly.entity_id
_entity_poly.type
_entity_poly.pdbx_seq_one_letter_code
_entity_poly.pdbx_strand_id
1 'polypeptide(L)'
;MQKEVKKSWALFLGIGTMMIAHGLQMQIMGIRSVLEDFSVVTIGIFMSGYYVGYFIGSKTTPNLVQKVGHIRVFAAFASLASLSALVAVAYVNPFMWTISRFITGISLVSCYVVSESWLNDRATN
;
A
#
# COMPACT_ATOMS: atom_id res chain seq x y z
N MET A 1 -24.02 -5.71 -14.14
CA MET A 1 -22.90 -6.19 -13.32
C MET A 1 -21.75 -6.76 -14.14
N GLN A 2 -21.98 -7.70 -15.06
CA GLN A 2 -20.90 -8.26 -15.91
C GLN A 2 -20.21 -7.23 -16.79
N LYS A 3 -20.93 -6.23 -17.31
CA LYS A 3 -20.35 -5.16 -18.13
C LYS A 3 -19.42 -4.25 -17.32
N GLU A 4 -19.75 -3.97 -16.07
CA GLU A 4 -18.94 -3.15 -15.18
C GLU A 4 -17.67 -3.88 -14.73
N VAL A 5 -17.77 -5.19 -14.47
CA VAL A 5 -16.61 -6.03 -14.19
C VAL A 5 -15.65 -6.05 -15.39
N LYS A 6 -16.18 -6.17 -16.60
CA LYS A 6 -15.35 -6.14 -17.83
C LYS A 6 -14.67 -4.79 -18.05
N LYS A 7 -15.32 -3.68 -17.67
CA LYS A 7 -14.72 -2.33 -17.77
C LYS A 7 -13.68 -2.07 -16.67
N SER A 8 -13.77 -2.78 -15.56
CA SER A 8 -12.92 -2.58 -14.39
C SER A 8 -11.81 -3.64 -14.26
N TRP A 9 -11.64 -4.51 -15.26
CA TRP A 9 -10.65 -5.60 -15.21
C TRP A 9 -9.22 -5.10 -14.96
N ALA A 10 -8.86 -3.96 -15.54
CA ALA A 10 -7.53 -3.37 -15.37
C ALA A 10 -7.30 -2.95 -13.92
N LEU A 11 -8.33 -2.40 -13.26
CA LEU A 11 -8.27 -2.04 -11.84
C LEU A 11 -8.10 -3.29 -10.96
N PHE A 12 -8.88 -4.34 -11.21
CA PHE A 12 -8.77 -5.60 -10.47
C PHE A 12 -7.40 -6.24 -10.66
N LEU A 13 -6.87 -6.22 -11.87
CA LEU A 13 -5.53 -6.73 -12.17
C LEU A 13 -4.46 -5.92 -11.42
N GLY A 14 -4.58 -4.60 -11.41
CA GLY A 14 -3.68 -3.72 -10.68
C GLY A 14 -3.68 -4.00 -9.18
N ILE A 15 -4.87 -4.09 -8.58
CA ILE A 15 -5.03 -4.40 -7.16
C ILE A 15 -4.46 -5.80 -6.85
N GLY A 16 -4.78 -6.80 -7.65
CA GLY A 16 -4.27 -8.17 -7.48
C GLY A 16 -2.75 -8.21 -7.52
N THR A 17 -2.15 -7.51 -8.48
CA THR A 17 -0.68 -7.40 -8.59
C THR A 17 -0.08 -6.72 -7.36
N MET A 18 -0.71 -5.65 -6.87
CA MET A 18 -0.28 -4.96 -5.65
C MET A 18 -0.35 -5.86 -4.42
N MET A 19 -1.41 -6.66 -4.28
CA MET A 19 -1.58 -7.60 -3.17
C MET A 19 -0.50 -8.68 -3.19
N ILE A 20 -0.19 -9.23 -4.36
CA ILE A 20 0.88 -10.21 -4.53
C ILE A 20 2.23 -9.59 -4.15
N ALA A 21 2.54 -8.42 -4.69
CA ALA A 21 3.78 -7.70 -4.41
C ALA A 21 3.93 -7.39 -2.92
N HIS A 22 2.86 -6.94 -2.28
CA HIS A 22 2.85 -6.65 -0.84
C HIS A 22 3.07 -7.92 -0.01
N GLY A 23 2.39 -9.01 -0.35
CA GLY A 23 2.57 -10.30 0.32
C GLY A 23 4.01 -10.80 0.22
N LEU A 24 4.61 -10.73 -0.96
CA LEU A 24 6.01 -11.09 -1.17
C LEU A 24 6.95 -10.19 -0.37
N GLN A 25 6.71 -8.90 -0.36
CA GLN A 25 7.51 -7.93 0.41
C GLN A 25 7.47 -8.26 1.90
N MET A 26 6.29 -8.59 2.45
CA MET A 26 6.12 -8.98 3.84
C MET A 26 6.97 -10.22 4.19
N GLN A 27 6.91 -11.24 3.34
CA GLN A 27 7.68 -12.48 3.55
C GLN A 27 9.18 -12.21 3.48
N ILE A 28 9.63 -11.48 2.49
CA ILE A 28 11.05 -11.17 2.29
C ILE A 28 11.58 -10.34 3.47
N MET A 29 10.85 -9.34 3.91
CA MET A 29 11.25 -8.51 5.05
C MET A 29 11.32 -9.33 6.34
N GLY A 30 10.37 -10.24 6.55
CA GLY A 30 10.38 -11.14 7.71
C GLY A 30 11.61 -12.04 7.72
N ILE A 31 11.91 -12.69 6.61
CA ILE A 31 13.10 -13.56 6.48
C ILE A 31 14.38 -12.74 6.62
N ARG A 32 14.47 -11.62 5.93
CA ARG A 32 15.66 -10.77 5.95
C ARG A 32 15.96 -10.22 7.36
N SER A 33 14.93 -9.87 8.11
CA SER A 33 15.11 -9.34 9.47
C SER A 33 15.75 -10.37 10.40
N VAL A 34 15.42 -11.65 10.23
CA VAL A 34 16.05 -12.74 10.99
C VAL A 34 17.52 -12.93 10.57
N LEU A 35 17.79 -12.87 9.26
CA LEU A 35 19.15 -13.01 8.74
C LEU A 35 20.08 -11.85 9.15
N GLU A 36 19.51 -10.67 9.38
CA GLU A 36 20.24 -9.49 9.85
C GLU A 36 20.30 -9.40 11.39
N ASP A 37 19.87 -10.45 12.08
CA ASP A 37 19.88 -10.54 13.56
C ASP A 37 19.09 -9.43 14.27
N PHE A 38 18.00 -8.96 13.65
CA PHE A 38 17.13 -7.97 14.28
C PHE A 38 16.40 -8.63 15.47
N SER A 39 16.30 -7.89 16.59
CA SER A 39 15.56 -8.36 17.77
C SER A 39 14.06 -8.46 17.45
N VAL A 40 13.36 -9.33 18.18
CA VAL A 40 11.89 -9.49 18.05
C VAL A 40 11.17 -8.17 18.27
N VAL A 41 11.64 -7.34 19.22
CA VAL A 41 11.08 -6.02 19.49
C VAL A 41 11.24 -5.10 18.30
N THR A 42 12.42 -5.08 17.68
CA THR A 42 12.69 -4.28 16.47
C THR A 42 11.81 -4.69 15.32
N ILE A 43 11.64 -6.00 15.09
CA ILE A 43 10.74 -6.54 14.06
C ILE A 43 9.30 -6.09 14.31
N GLY A 44 8.84 -6.17 15.55
CA GLY A 44 7.51 -5.71 15.95
C GLY A 44 7.31 -4.22 15.67
N ILE A 45 8.30 -3.39 15.94
CA ILE A 45 8.23 -1.94 15.72
C ILE A 45 8.08 -1.63 14.24
N PHE A 46 8.95 -2.16 13.37
CA PHE A 46 8.86 -1.80 11.96
C PHE A 46 7.62 -2.40 11.28
N MET A 47 7.18 -3.59 11.70
CA MET A 47 5.93 -4.17 11.20
C MET A 47 4.71 -3.34 11.64
N SER A 48 4.72 -2.80 12.87
CA SER A 48 3.65 -1.95 13.39
C SER A 48 3.54 -0.62 12.63
N GLY A 49 4.62 -0.11 12.08
CA GLY A 49 4.63 1.11 11.26
C GLY A 49 3.63 1.06 10.10
N TYR A 50 3.46 -0.11 9.50
CA TYR A 50 2.48 -0.34 8.45
C TYR A 50 1.05 0.00 8.92
N TYR A 51 0.66 -0.48 10.09
CA TYR A 51 -0.70 -0.27 10.61
C TYR A 51 -0.95 1.20 10.98
N VAL A 52 0.05 1.90 11.50
CA VAL A 52 -0.06 3.35 11.76
C VAL A 52 -0.29 4.11 10.45
N GLY A 53 0.48 3.80 9.42
CA GLY A 53 0.32 4.38 8.09
C GLY A 53 -1.05 4.04 7.50
N TYR A 54 -1.48 2.80 7.63
CA TYR A 54 -2.79 2.35 7.17
C TYR A 54 -3.92 3.16 7.81
N PHE A 55 -3.87 3.34 9.12
CA PHE A 55 -4.87 4.12 9.86
C PHE A 55 -4.92 5.58 9.39
N ILE A 56 -3.77 6.23 9.28
CA ILE A 56 -3.69 7.63 8.82
C ILE A 56 -4.20 7.75 7.39
N GLY A 57 -3.79 6.87 6.49
CA GLY A 57 -4.23 6.88 5.10
C GLY A 57 -5.73 6.66 4.96
N SER A 58 -6.33 5.79 5.77
CA SER A 58 -7.78 5.55 5.75
C SER A 58 -8.59 6.80 6.10
N LYS A 59 -8.04 7.68 6.93
CA LYS A 59 -8.68 8.93 7.35
C LYS A 59 -8.47 10.07 6.35
N THR A 60 -7.32 10.13 5.70
CA THR A 60 -6.94 11.26 4.83
C THR A 60 -7.31 11.05 3.37
N THR A 61 -7.33 9.82 2.88
CA THR A 61 -7.52 9.51 1.46
C THR A 61 -8.87 9.94 0.90
N PRO A 62 -10.02 9.76 1.60
CA PRO A 62 -11.31 10.20 1.06
C PRO A 62 -11.34 11.69 0.70
N ASN A 63 -10.78 12.55 1.53
CA ASN A 63 -10.68 13.98 1.26
C ASN A 63 -9.78 14.28 0.07
N LEU A 64 -8.69 13.54 -0.04
CA LEU A 64 -7.73 13.70 -1.12
C LEU A 64 -8.33 13.31 -2.48
N VAL A 65 -9.11 12.24 -2.52
CA VAL A 65 -9.84 11.78 -3.71
C VAL A 65 -10.82 12.86 -4.18
N GLN A 66 -11.54 13.51 -3.26
CA GLN A 66 -12.47 14.59 -3.59
C GLN A 66 -11.77 15.81 -4.19
N LYS A 67 -10.54 16.12 -3.74
CA LYS A 67 -9.78 17.28 -4.20
C LYS A 67 -9.04 17.05 -5.51
N VAL A 68 -8.46 15.88 -5.69
CA VAL A 68 -7.49 15.58 -6.77
C VAL A 68 -8.06 14.62 -7.81
N GLY A 69 -8.99 13.75 -7.43
CA GLY A 69 -9.59 12.74 -8.29
C GLY A 69 -8.97 11.35 -8.10
N HIS A 70 -9.71 10.32 -8.55
CA HIS A 70 -9.37 8.91 -8.30
C HIS A 70 -8.06 8.47 -8.96
N ILE A 71 -7.91 8.74 -10.24
CA ILE A 71 -6.76 8.25 -11.03
C ILE A 71 -5.44 8.84 -10.53
N ARG A 72 -5.44 10.14 -10.24
CA ARG A 72 -4.23 10.83 -9.77
C ARG A 72 -3.79 10.33 -8.40
N VAL A 73 -4.74 10.15 -7.48
CA VAL A 73 -4.46 9.63 -6.13
C VAL A 73 -3.92 8.21 -6.22
N PHE A 74 -4.56 7.35 -7.02
CA PHE A 74 -4.11 5.96 -7.22
C PHE A 74 -2.69 5.90 -7.77
N ALA A 75 -2.41 6.67 -8.83
CA ALA A 75 -1.09 6.69 -9.47
C ALA A 75 0.00 7.19 -8.51
N ALA A 76 -0.29 8.25 -7.75
CA ALA A 76 0.65 8.82 -6.80
C ALA A 76 1.00 7.82 -5.70
N PHE A 77 0.01 7.17 -5.10
CA PHE A 77 0.25 6.22 -4.01
C PHE A 77 0.80 4.88 -4.49
N ALA A 78 0.43 4.40 -5.67
CA ALA A 78 1.06 3.22 -6.27
C ALA A 78 2.56 3.47 -6.52
N SER A 79 2.91 4.64 -7.02
CA SER A 79 4.30 5.04 -7.21
C SER A 79 5.05 5.15 -5.88
N LEU A 80 4.41 5.71 -4.87
CA LEU A 80 4.99 5.86 -3.54
C LEU A 80 5.22 4.49 -2.87
N ALA A 81 4.31 3.55 -3.05
CA ALA A 81 4.47 2.16 -2.57
C ALA A 81 5.69 1.50 -3.21
N SER A 82 5.86 1.66 -4.52
CA SER A 82 7.01 1.12 -5.26
C SER A 82 8.33 1.75 -4.77
N LEU A 83 8.34 3.06 -4.58
CA LEU A 83 9.50 3.78 -4.07
C LEU A 83 9.88 3.31 -2.67
N SER A 84 8.91 3.11 -1.78
CA SER A 84 9.15 2.63 -0.43
C SER A 84 9.76 1.23 -0.41
N ALA A 85 9.34 0.35 -1.33
CA ALA A 85 9.92 -0.98 -1.48
C ALA A 85 11.39 -0.89 -1.91
N LEU A 86 11.71 -0.02 -2.85
CA LEU A 86 13.09 0.19 -3.32
C LEU A 86 13.98 0.74 -2.20
N VAL A 87 13.48 1.67 -1.41
CA VAL A 87 14.21 2.22 -0.26
C VAL A 87 14.51 1.13 0.77
N ALA A 88 13.56 0.24 1.04
CA ALA A 88 13.75 -0.88 1.96
C ALA A 88 14.84 -1.84 1.49
N VAL A 89 14.95 -2.07 0.18
CA VAL A 89 16.02 -2.91 -0.40
C VAL A 89 17.38 -2.20 -0.34
N ALA A 90 17.40 -0.90 -0.63
CA ALA A 90 18.64 -0.12 -0.68
C ALA A 90 19.26 0.10 0.70
N TYR A 91 18.46 0.27 1.72
CA TYR A 91 18.91 0.58 3.09
C TYR A 91 18.40 -0.47 4.08
N VAL A 92 19.27 -1.41 4.44
CA VAL A 92 18.94 -2.46 5.44
C VAL A 92 19.19 -1.89 6.84
N ASN A 93 18.23 -1.16 7.36
CA ASN A 93 18.31 -0.48 8.65
C ASN A 93 16.90 -0.50 9.28
N PRO A 94 16.75 -0.86 10.58
CA PRO A 94 15.43 -0.90 11.22
C PRO A 94 14.66 0.42 11.15
N PHE A 95 15.35 1.56 11.27
CA PHE A 95 14.74 2.88 11.18
C PHE A 95 14.18 3.14 9.78
N MET A 96 14.97 2.88 8.74
CA MET A 96 14.54 3.06 7.35
C MET A 96 13.41 2.09 6.99
N TRP A 97 13.44 0.88 7.52
CA TRP A 97 12.37 -0.11 7.33
C TRP A 97 11.07 0.31 8.01
N THR A 98 11.14 0.94 9.18
CA THR A 98 9.96 1.48 9.86
C THR A 98 9.30 2.56 9.00
N ILE A 99 10.08 3.50 8.46
CA ILE A 99 9.59 4.56 7.57
C ILE A 99 8.99 3.93 6.29
N SER A 100 9.67 2.97 5.69
CA SER A 100 9.21 2.27 4.51
C SER A 100 7.87 1.57 4.75
N ARG A 101 7.72 0.89 5.87
CA ARG A 101 6.46 0.21 6.23
C ARG A 101 5.32 1.21 6.48
N PHE A 102 5.62 2.34 7.13
CA PHE A 102 4.64 3.42 7.33
C PHE A 102 4.14 3.96 5.98
N ILE A 103 5.05 4.27 5.07
CA ILE A 103 4.73 4.76 3.72
C ILE A 103 3.93 3.70 2.94
N THR A 104 4.31 2.44 3.03
CA THR A 104 3.60 1.33 2.39
C THR A 104 2.17 1.22 2.91
N GLY A 105 1.97 1.36 4.21
CA GLY A 105 0.64 1.33 4.83
C GLY A 105 -0.28 2.43 4.32
N ILE A 106 0.20 3.66 4.29
CA ILE A 106 -0.55 4.80 3.72
C ILE A 106 -0.87 4.54 2.24
N SER A 107 0.12 4.11 1.48
CA SER A 107 -0.01 3.92 0.04
C SER A 107 -1.03 2.84 -0.32
N LEU A 108 -0.96 1.68 0.35
CA LEU A 108 -1.86 0.57 0.06
C LEU A 108 -3.30 0.88 0.45
N VAL A 109 -3.55 1.43 1.63
CA VAL A 109 -4.91 1.79 2.03
C VAL A 109 -5.48 2.86 1.11
N SER A 110 -4.66 3.82 0.69
CA SER A 110 -5.08 4.86 -0.26
C SER A 110 -5.51 4.26 -1.59
N CYS A 111 -4.75 3.31 -2.12
CA CYS A 111 -5.13 2.59 -3.33
C CYS A 111 -6.43 1.79 -3.15
N TYR A 112 -6.63 1.14 -2.02
CA TYR A 112 -7.86 0.40 -1.73
C TYR A 112 -9.06 1.33 -1.63
N VAL A 113 -8.95 2.46 -0.91
CA VAL A 113 -10.02 3.45 -0.77
C VAL A 113 -10.40 4.03 -2.13
N VAL A 114 -9.43 4.38 -2.94
CA VAL A 114 -9.67 4.89 -4.30
C VAL A 114 -10.41 3.85 -5.14
N SER A 115 -9.98 2.60 -5.08
CA SER A 115 -10.57 1.51 -5.84
C SER A 115 -12.02 1.23 -5.44
N GLU A 116 -12.29 1.19 -4.15
CA GLU A 116 -13.65 1.01 -3.61
C GLU A 116 -14.54 2.18 -4.00
N SER A 117 -14.07 3.41 -3.85
CA SER A 117 -14.81 4.61 -4.21
C SER A 117 -15.15 4.64 -5.71
N TRP A 118 -14.18 4.29 -6.54
CA TRP A 118 -14.38 4.27 -7.99
C TRP A 118 -15.38 3.20 -8.43
N LEU A 119 -15.28 2.01 -7.85
CA LEU A 119 -16.23 0.93 -8.13
C LEU A 119 -17.65 1.29 -7.67
N ASN A 120 -17.75 1.92 -6.51
CA ASN A 120 -19.04 2.35 -5.96
C ASN A 120 -19.69 3.43 -6.84
N ASP A 121 -18.93 4.41 -7.29
CA ASP A 121 -19.41 5.44 -8.20
C ASP A 121 -19.92 4.87 -9.52
N ARG A 122 -19.24 3.84 -10.04
CA ARG A 122 -19.64 3.17 -11.26
C ARG A 122 -20.86 2.27 -11.09
N ALA A 123 -21.03 1.68 -9.92
CA ALA A 123 -22.18 0.82 -9.63
C ALA A 123 -23.49 1.61 -9.47
N THR A 124 -23.39 2.89 -9.07
CA THR A 124 -24.57 3.77 -8.86
C THR A 124 -24.98 4.55 -10.12
N ASN A 125 -24.16 4.55 -11.16
CA ASN A 125 -24.43 5.18 -12.46
C ASN A 125 -24.67 4.10 -13.54
#